data_7f484f13daac1ab3d504f2a5c72c16c1
#
_entry.id   7f484f13daac1ab3d504f2a5c72c16c1
#
_cell.length_a   1.000
_cell.length_b   1.000
_cell.length_c   1.000
_cell.angle_alpha   90.00
_cell.angle_beta   90.00
_cell.angle_gamma   90.00
#
_symmetry.space_group_name_H-M   'P 1'
#
loop_
_entity.id
_entity.type
_entity.pdbx_description
1 polymer ?
#
loop_
_entity_poly.entity_id
_entity_poly.type
_entity_poly.pdbx_seq_one_letter_code
_entity_poly.pdbx_strand_id
1 'polypeptide(L)'
;IARRQRQMCIRDRDYSIQRQKNEQMELEVISDTEIRGRKKTVYWAFDQYINFYAKFSKPFTYTLVTDSMALDEGGPLLPTAKALLQFQTEPNEEVLVKVGVSAVDMDGARKNVEAEISGWDFDGVRRAARQQWNTYLSKIDIDTKDNDQRTMFYTALYHTGMQPNLFTDADGRYFGMDLKPHQGRVDEPIYTIFSLWDTFRAYHPLMTIIDPELNEAFIRSLIQKSREGGVLPMWELAGNYTGTMIGYHAASLIADSYVKGYRNFDVQEAYKACLRTAEYDTTGIITH
;
A
#
# COMPACT_ATOMS: atom_id res chain seq x y z
N ILE A 1 -11.54 -16.72 -12.80
CA ILE A 1 -11.07 -15.53 -12.04
C ILE A 1 -11.04 -15.86 -10.55
N ALA A 2 -12.11 -16.41 -9.97
CA ALA A 2 -12.15 -16.79 -8.56
C ALA A 2 -11.04 -17.80 -8.16
N ARG A 3 -10.66 -18.74 -9.02
CA ARG A 3 -9.55 -19.67 -8.76
C ARG A 3 -8.18 -18.98 -8.70
N ARG A 4 -7.93 -17.96 -9.53
CA ARG A 4 -6.66 -17.20 -9.49
C ARG A 4 -6.60 -16.28 -8.28
N GLN A 5 -7.69 -15.63 -7.90
CA GLN A 5 -7.77 -14.81 -6.68
C GLN A 5 -7.63 -15.64 -5.41
N ARG A 6 -8.22 -16.84 -5.37
CA ARG A 6 -8.02 -17.82 -4.27
C ARG A 6 -6.52 -18.15 -4.08
N GLN A 7 -5.79 -18.36 -5.18
CA GLN A 7 -4.34 -18.59 -5.12
C GLN A 7 -3.54 -17.34 -4.74
N MET A 8 -3.95 -16.12 -5.15
CA MET A 8 -3.25 -14.88 -4.80
C MET A 8 -3.35 -14.58 -3.30
N CYS A 9 -4.54 -14.64 -2.70
CA CYS A 9 -4.71 -14.37 -1.27
C CYS A 9 -3.97 -15.38 -0.36
N ILE A 10 -3.85 -16.63 -0.79
CA ILE A 10 -3.06 -17.64 -0.09
C ILE A 10 -1.56 -17.43 -0.33
N ARG A 11 -1.17 -17.04 -1.54
CA ARG A 11 0.23 -16.83 -1.93
C ARG A 11 0.87 -15.60 -1.29
N ASP A 12 0.15 -14.51 -1.14
CA ASP A 12 0.67 -13.27 -0.53
C ASP A 12 1.04 -13.44 0.95
N ARG A 13 0.70 -14.59 1.54
CA ARG A 13 0.98 -14.94 2.93
C ARG A 13 1.82 -16.18 3.09
N ASP A 14 2.17 -16.84 2.00
CA ASP A 14 3.07 -17.97 2.02
C ASP A 14 4.52 -17.47 2.12
N TYR A 15 5.23 -17.97 3.12
CA TYR A 15 6.65 -17.74 3.32
C TYR A 15 7.49 -18.02 2.06
N SER A 16 7.09 -19.00 1.24
CA SER A 16 7.83 -19.43 0.04
C SER A 16 7.88 -18.40 -1.09
N ILE A 17 7.11 -17.33 -1.03
CA ILE A 17 6.97 -16.38 -2.15
C ILE A 17 7.79 -15.10 -1.97
N GLN A 18 8.11 -14.74 -0.74
CA GLN A 18 8.85 -13.51 -0.44
C GLN A 18 10.08 -13.82 0.40
N ARG A 19 11.20 -13.19 0.07
CA ARG A 19 12.43 -13.26 0.87
C ARG A 19 12.33 -12.56 2.24
N GLN A 20 11.12 -12.09 2.61
CA GLN A 20 10.86 -11.42 3.88
C GLN A 20 10.72 -12.45 5.01
N LYS A 21 11.32 -12.15 6.15
CA LYS A 21 11.16 -12.95 7.36
C LYS A 21 9.79 -12.67 7.98
N ASN A 22 8.97 -13.71 8.12
CA ASN A 22 7.73 -13.63 8.87
C ASN A 22 8.04 -13.72 10.37
N GLU A 23 7.62 -12.72 11.15
CA GLU A 23 7.78 -12.74 12.60
C GLU A 23 6.50 -13.15 13.33
N GLN A 24 5.35 -12.75 12.80
CA GLN A 24 4.05 -13.06 13.36
C GLN A 24 3.07 -13.41 12.25
N MET A 25 2.25 -14.41 12.48
CA MET A 25 1.12 -14.78 11.63
C MET A 25 -0.05 -15.20 12.50
N GLU A 26 -1.19 -14.58 12.27
CA GLU A 26 -2.47 -14.88 12.92
C GLU A 26 -3.52 -15.13 11.85
N LEU A 27 -4.35 -16.15 12.04
CA LEU A 27 -5.49 -16.45 11.19
C LEU A 27 -6.66 -16.87 12.05
N GLU A 28 -7.77 -16.19 11.92
CA GLU A 28 -9.00 -16.43 12.67
C GLU A 28 -10.16 -16.62 11.72
N VAL A 29 -10.97 -17.63 11.97
CA VAL A 29 -12.27 -17.84 11.34
C VAL A 29 -13.33 -17.21 12.24
N ILE A 30 -13.97 -16.14 11.78
CA ILE A 30 -14.96 -15.37 12.54
C ILE A 30 -16.32 -16.04 12.47
N SER A 31 -16.68 -16.54 11.27
CA SER A 31 -17.94 -17.20 10.98
C SER A 31 -17.76 -18.21 9.84
N ASP A 32 -18.84 -18.84 9.42
CA ASP A 32 -18.84 -19.70 8.24
C ASP A 32 -18.66 -18.96 6.90
N THR A 33 -18.66 -17.63 6.91
CA THR A 33 -18.46 -16.78 5.73
C THR A 33 -17.33 -15.77 5.87
N GLU A 34 -16.68 -15.68 7.03
CA GLU A 34 -15.72 -14.61 7.32
C GLU A 34 -14.44 -15.14 7.96
N ILE A 35 -13.31 -14.68 7.43
CA ILE A 35 -11.99 -14.90 8.02
C ILE A 35 -11.22 -13.59 8.12
N ARG A 36 -10.32 -13.48 9.08
CA ARG A 36 -9.36 -12.40 9.18
C ARG A 36 -7.99 -12.91 9.60
N GLY A 37 -7.00 -12.09 9.41
CA GLY A 37 -5.67 -12.45 9.87
C GLY A 37 -4.69 -11.31 9.75
N ARG A 38 -3.52 -11.54 10.32
CA ARG A 38 -2.43 -10.59 10.38
C ARG A 38 -1.11 -11.28 10.07
N LYS A 39 -0.24 -10.56 9.37
CA LYS A 39 1.14 -10.93 9.13
C LYS A 39 2.04 -9.77 9.49
N LYS A 40 3.08 -10.03 10.29
CA LYS A 40 4.20 -9.12 10.48
C LYS A 40 5.42 -9.66 9.74
N THR A 41 6.04 -8.83 8.93
CA THR A 41 7.27 -9.16 8.20
C THR A 41 8.37 -8.15 8.49
N VAL A 42 9.61 -8.62 8.39
CA VAL A 42 10.81 -7.81 8.55
C VAL A 42 11.71 -8.05 7.34
N TYR A 43 12.14 -6.97 6.70
CA TYR A 43 13.14 -6.96 5.65
C TYR A 43 13.60 -5.51 5.40
N TRP A 44 13.25 -4.88 4.28
CA TRP A 44 13.49 -3.45 4.06
C TRP A 44 12.67 -2.58 5.00
N ALA A 45 11.42 -2.96 5.23
CA ALA A 45 10.63 -2.41 6.31
C ALA A 45 10.91 -3.23 7.59
N PHE A 46 11.26 -2.56 8.67
CA PHE A 46 11.56 -3.21 9.96
C PHE A 46 10.29 -3.74 10.64
N ASP A 47 9.17 -3.06 10.42
CA ASP A 47 7.88 -3.37 11.00
C ASP A 47 6.78 -3.24 9.94
N GLN A 48 6.62 -4.26 9.10
CA GLN A 48 5.57 -4.25 8.08
C GLN A 48 4.42 -5.14 8.52
N TYR A 49 3.30 -4.52 8.81
CA TYR A 49 2.05 -5.20 9.12
C TYR A 49 1.15 -5.25 7.89
N ILE A 50 0.58 -6.43 7.65
CA ILE A 50 -0.50 -6.65 6.69
C ILE A 50 -1.61 -7.35 7.44
N ASN A 51 -2.65 -6.61 7.76
CA ASN A 51 -3.88 -7.13 8.31
C ASN A 51 -4.87 -7.32 7.18
N PHE A 52 -5.67 -8.38 7.23
CA PHE A 52 -6.71 -8.61 6.25
C PHE A 52 -8.02 -9.04 6.89
N TYR A 53 -9.08 -8.78 6.18
CA TYR A 53 -10.41 -9.32 6.38
C TYR A 53 -10.93 -9.84 5.05
N ALA A 54 -11.53 -11.02 5.04
CA ALA A 54 -12.15 -11.60 3.86
C ALA A 54 -13.55 -12.10 4.19
N LYS A 55 -14.51 -11.76 3.32
CA LYS A 55 -15.90 -12.21 3.40
C LYS A 55 -16.27 -12.93 2.11
N PHE A 56 -16.93 -14.08 2.27
CA PHE A 56 -17.37 -14.95 1.18
C PHE A 56 -18.87 -14.85 1.01
N SER A 57 -19.35 -14.96 -0.22
CA SER A 57 -20.77 -14.91 -0.56
C SER A 57 -21.52 -16.20 -0.18
N LYS A 58 -20.81 -17.24 0.23
CA LYS A 58 -21.35 -18.56 0.54
C LYS A 58 -20.64 -19.14 1.77
N PRO A 59 -21.36 -19.87 2.65
CA PRO A 59 -20.74 -20.52 3.80
C PRO A 59 -19.75 -21.62 3.38
N PHE A 60 -18.74 -21.81 4.21
CA PHE A 60 -17.70 -22.83 4.07
C PHE A 60 -17.56 -23.65 5.36
N THR A 61 -17.04 -24.87 5.21
CA THR A 61 -16.38 -25.59 6.28
C THR A 61 -14.87 -25.36 6.20
N TYR A 62 -14.15 -25.51 7.29
CA TYR A 62 -12.72 -25.19 7.28
C TYR A 62 -11.87 -26.15 8.07
N THR A 63 -10.60 -26.22 7.72
CA THR A 63 -9.54 -26.84 8.50
C THR A 63 -8.39 -25.84 8.63
N LEU A 64 -8.00 -25.55 9.87
CA LEU A 64 -6.81 -24.74 10.13
C LEU A 64 -5.58 -25.65 10.20
N VAL A 65 -4.54 -25.26 9.49
CA VAL A 65 -3.25 -25.93 9.52
C VAL A 65 -2.22 -24.92 10.04
N THR A 66 -1.67 -25.20 11.20
CA THR A 66 -0.58 -24.42 11.79
C THR A 66 0.67 -25.29 11.75
N ASP A 67 1.63 -24.88 10.93
CA ASP A 67 2.94 -25.49 10.86
C ASP A 67 4.01 -24.51 11.34
N SER A 68 5.04 -25.04 11.97
CA SER A 68 6.26 -24.30 12.23
C SER A 68 7.33 -24.80 11.27
N MET A 69 7.80 -23.93 10.37
CA MET A 69 8.89 -24.27 9.44
C MET A 69 10.21 -23.72 9.96
N ALA A 70 11.25 -24.55 9.95
CA ALA A 70 12.62 -24.06 10.12
C ALA A 70 13.09 -23.34 8.84
N LEU A 71 13.69 -22.16 9.00
CA LEU A 71 14.24 -21.38 7.88
C LEU A 71 15.47 -22.02 7.24
N ASP A 72 16.31 -22.68 8.09
CA ASP A 72 17.51 -23.42 7.75
C ASP A 72 17.69 -24.54 8.80
N GLU A 73 18.55 -25.52 8.52
CA GLU A 73 18.90 -26.55 9.51
C GLU A 73 19.45 -25.89 10.80
N GLY A 74 18.62 -25.86 11.85
CA GLY A 74 18.95 -25.24 13.14
C GLY A 74 18.47 -23.81 13.34
N GLY A 75 17.72 -23.20 12.40
CA GLY A 75 17.12 -21.88 12.55
C GLY A 75 15.85 -21.88 13.40
N PRO A 76 15.37 -20.68 13.81
CA PRO A 76 14.13 -20.57 14.58
C PRO A 76 12.92 -21.01 13.75
N LEU A 77 12.00 -21.71 14.40
CA LEU A 77 10.71 -22.09 13.81
C LEU A 77 9.87 -20.83 13.55
N LEU A 78 9.42 -20.64 12.31
CA LEU A 78 8.52 -19.54 11.98
C LEU A 78 7.08 -20.02 12.00
N PRO A 79 6.16 -19.24 12.60
CA PRO A 79 4.75 -19.57 12.56
C PRO A 79 4.21 -19.45 11.13
N THR A 80 3.54 -20.50 10.67
CA THR A 80 2.72 -20.46 9.46
C THR A 80 1.28 -20.74 9.84
N ALA A 81 0.35 -20.01 9.25
CA ALA A 81 -1.08 -20.23 9.43
C ALA A 81 -1.73 -20.37 8.06
N LYS A 82 -2.42 -21.48 7.84
CA LYS A 82 -3.15 -21.79 6.61
C LYS A 82 -4.58 -22.22 6.94
N ALA A 83 -5.52 -21.82 6.12
CA ALA A 83 -6.89 -22.31 6.17
C ALA A 83 -7.25 -22.99 4.86
N LEU A 84 -7.74 -24.21 4.95
CA LEU A 84 -8.40 -24.89 3.86
C LEU A 84 -9.90 -24.64 3.98
N LEU A 85 -10.47 -23.89 3.05
CA LEU A 85 -11.90 -23.59 3.00
C LEU A 85 -12.57 -24.46 1.96
N GLN A 86 -13.63 -25.15 2.34
CA GLN A 86 -14.40 -26.05 1.49
C GLN A 86 -15.82 -25.51 1.32
N PHE A 87 -16.21 -25.30 0.05
CA PHE A 87 -17.54 -24.82 -0.32
C PHE A 87 -18.32 -25.93 -0.99
N GLN A 88 -19.59 -26.07 -0.63
CA GLN A 88 -20.53 -26.89 -1.36
C GLN A 88 -21.17 -26.07 -2.48
N THR A 89 -20.90 -26.43 -3.73
CA THR A 89 -21.34 -25.68 -4.91
C THR A 89 -21.97 -26.58 -5.95
N GLU A 90 -23.00 -26.07 -6.62
CA GLU A 90 -23.56 -26.67 -7.83
C GLU A 90 -22.62 -26.44 -9.03
N PRO A 91 -22.79 -27.21 -10.12
CA PRO A 91 -22.05 -26.99 -11.36
C PRO A 91 -22.15 -25.52 -11.84
N ASN A 92 -21.01 -24.89 -12.11
CA ASN A 92 -20.89 -23.48 -12.54
C ASN A 92 -21.35 -22.42 -11.52
N GLU A 93 -21.64 -22.77 -10.29
CA GLU A 93 -21.94 -21.81 -9.24
C GLU A 93 -20.68 -21.00 -8.86
N GLU A 94 -20.82 -19.68 -8.80
CA GLU A 94 -19.73 -18.77 -8.45
C GLU A 94 -19.74 -18.47 -6.94
N VAL A 95 -18.56 -18.56 -6.33
CA VAL A 95 -18.34 -18.07 -4.96
C VAL A 95 -17.56 -16.77 -5.05
N LEU A 96 -18.17 -15.68 -4.64
CA LEU A 96 -17.56 -14.37 -4.60
C LEU A 96 -16.80 -14.17 -3.27
N VAL A 97 -15.72 -13.44 -3.32
CA VAL A 97 -14.94 -13.04 -2.14
C VAL A 97 -14.61 -11.55 -2.19
N LYS A 98 -14.78 -10.88 -1.06
CA LYS A 98 -14.30 -9.51 -0.82
C LYS A 98 -13.14 -9.57 0.15
N VAL A 99 -12.06 -8.85 -0.15
CA VAL A 99 -10.87 -8.80 0.71
C VAL A 99 -10.47 -7.36 0.92
N GLY A 100 -10.35 -6.95 2.17
CA GLY A 100 -9.74 -5.68 2.57
C GLY A 100 -8.40 -5.91 3.23
N VAL A 101 -7.55 -4.91 3.17
CA VAL A 101 -6.25 -4.87 3.83
C VAL A 101 -6.09 -3.59 4.62
N SER A 102 -5.31 -3.63 5.70
CA SER A 102 -4.94 -2.47 6.51
C SER A 102 -3.53 -2.66 7.06
N ALA A 103 -2.79 -1.57 7.17
CA ALA A 103 -1.51 -1.57 7.88
C ALA A 103 -1.69 -1.41 9.40
N VAL A 104 -2.88 -1.03 9.86
CA VAL A 104 -3.17 -0.73 11.27
C VAL A 104 -3.60 -1.97 12.02
N ASP A 105 -4.76 -2.53 11.67
CA ASP A 105 -5.32 -3.71 12.32
C ASP A 105 -6.37 -4.44 11.46
N MET A 106 -6.83 -5.60 11.95
CA MET A 106 -7.83 -6.42 11.25
C MET A 106 -9.22 -5.76 11.20
N ASP A 107 -9.54 -4.87 12.14
CA ASP A 107 -10.78 -4.12 12.14
C ASP A 107 -10.76 -3.01 11.07
N GLY A 108 -9.62 -2.35 10.87
CA GLY A 108 -9.39 -1.43 9.75
C GLY A 108 -9.59 -2.12 8.40
N ALA A 109 -9.02 -3.32 8.23
CA ALA A 109 -9.23 -4.11 7.02
C ALA A 109 -10.71 -4.44 6.76
N ARG A 110 -11.48 -4.74 7.81
CA ARG A 110 -12.93 -4.94 7.71
C ARG A 110 -13.66 -3.65 7.30
N LYS A 111 -13.37 -2.53 7.98
CA LYS A 111 -13.98 -1.23 7.67
C LYS A 111 -13.71 -0.79 6.23
N ASN A 112 -12.51 -1.05 5.71
CA ASN A 112 -12.16 -0.78 4.31
C ASN A 112 -13.07 -1.56 3.35
N VAL A 113 -13.31 -2.86 3.58
CA VAL A 113 -14.25 -3.64 2.76
C VAL A 113 -15.67 -3.10 2.85
N GLU A 114 -16.12 -2.78 4.06
CA GLU A 114 -17.50 -2.31 4.28
C GLU A 114 -17.74 -0.95 3.62
N ALA A 115 -16.75 -0.06 3.62
CA ALA A 115 -16.82 1.24 3.00
C ALA A 115 -16.70 1.21 1.47
N GLU A 116 -15.80 0.37 0.93
CA GLU A 116 -15.47 0.39 -0.50
C GLU A 116 -16.31 -0.60 -1.31
N ILE A 117 -16.71 -1.74 -0.73
CA ILE A 117 -17.43 -2.82 -1.44
C ILE A 117 -18.64 -3.26 -0.59
N SER A 118 -19.71 -2.46 -0.58
CA SER A 118 -20.91 -2.74 0.23
C SER A 118 -21.70 -3.96 -0.24
N GLY A 119 -21.74 -4.23 -1.55
CA GLY A 119 -22.52 -5.30 -2.18
C GLY A 119 -21.70 -6.46 -2.73
N TRP A 120 -22.39 -7.34 -3.50
CA TRP A 120 -21.79 -8.47 -4.21
C TRP A 120 -21.83 -8.28 -5.75
N ASP A 121 -22.04 -7.04 -6.23
CA ASP A 121 -22.01 -6.71 -7.66
C ASP A 121 -20.57 -6.64 -8.17
N PHE A 122 -19.99 -7.79 -8.53
CA PHE A 122 -18.64 -7.88 -9.08
C PHE A 122 -18.47 -7.07 -10.37
N ASP A 123 -19.47 -7.11 -11.23
CA ASP A 123 -19.41 -6.37 -12.50
C ASP A 123 -19.53 -4.86 -12.28
N GLY A 124 -20.28 -4.42 -11.29
CA GLY A 124 -20.33 -3.02 -10.86
C GLY A 124 -18.98 -2.52 -10.39
N VAL A 125 -18.33 -3.28 -9.50
CA VAL A 125 -16.97 -2.95 -9.02
C VAL A 125 -15.96 -2.93 -10.18
N ARG A 126 -16.03 -3.89 -11.10
CA ARG A 126 -15.17 -3.92 -12.30
C ARG A 126 -15.38 -2.70 -13.19
N ARG A 127 -16.65 -2.29 -13.41
CA ARG A 127 -16.97 -1.08 -14.20
C ARG A 127 -16.47 0.19 -13.51
N ALA A 128 -16.65 0.31 -12.20
CA ALA A 128 -16.17 1.45 -11.41
C ALA A 128 -14.64 1.56 -11.46
N ALA A 129 -13.91 0.48 -11.25
CA ALA A 129 -12.45 0.45 -11.37
C ALA A 129 -11.97 0.84 -12.78
N ARG A 130 -12.62 0.32 -13.83
CA ARG A 130 -12.32 0.71 -15.21
C ARG A 130 -12.57 2.20 -15.45
N GLN A 131 -13.64 2.76 -14.88
CA GLN A 131 -13.94 4.18 -15.01
C GLN A 131 -12.88 5.05 -14.33
N GLN A 132 -12.43 4.68 -13.13
CA GLN A 132 -11.35 5.39 -12.43
C GLN A 132 -10.05 5.39 -13.25
N TRP A 133 -9.65 4.25 -13.78
CA TRP A 133 -8.48 4.15 -14.65
C TRP A 133 -8.65 4.95 -15.94
N ASN A 134 -9.81 4.94 -16.57
CA ASN A 134 -10.07 5.76 -17.74
C ASN A 134 -9.98 7.26 -17.43
N THR A 135 -10.49 7.68 -16.27
CA THR A 135 -10.37 9.08 -15.81
C THR A 135 -8.91 9.48 -15.62
N TYR A 136 -8.10 8.61 -15.01
CA TYR A 136 -6.67 8.85 -14.83
C TYR A 136 -5.92 8.92 -16.18
N LEU A 137 -6.12 7.94 -17.04
CA LEU A 137 -5.44 7.84 -18.34
C LEU A 137 -5.87 8.93 -19.32
N SER A 138 -7.08 9.45 -19.20
CA SER A 138 -7.57 10.56 -20.05
C SER A 138 -7.03 11.94 -19.68
N LYS A 139 -6.17 12.05 -18.64
CA LYS A 139 -5.47 13.30 -18.33
C LYS A 139 -4.51 13.75 -19.43
N ILE A 140 -4.05 12.80 -20.25
CA ILE A 140 -3.27 13.09 -21.47
C ILE A 140 -3.94 12.35 -22.62
N ASP A 141 -4.28 13.10 -23.66
CA ASP A 141 -4.73 12.53 -24.94
C ASP A 141 -3.63 12.69 -25.99
N ILE A 142 -3.34 11.59 -26.70
CA ILE A 142 -2.33 11.60 -27.76
C ILE A 142 -2.96 11.33 -29.13
N ASP A 143 -2.61 12.14 -30.12
CA ASP A 143 -2.96 11.90 -31.52
C ASP A 143 -1.82 11.14 -32.21
N THR A 144 -2.04 9.89 -32.51
CA THR A 144 -1.12 9.04 -33.27
C THR A 144 -1.89 8.00 -34.09
N LYS A 145 -1.40 7.73 -35.31
CA LYS A 145 -1.91 6.64 -36.15
C LYS A 145 -1.26 5.29 -35.87
N ASP A 146 -0.18 5.30 -35.08
CA ASP A 146 0.56 4.09 -34.69
C ASP A 146 -0.02 3.51 -33.40
N ASN A 147 -0.62 2.33 -33.51
CA ASN A 147 -1.22 1.64 -32.37
C ASN A 147 -0.19 1.17 -31.34
N ASP A 148 1.04 0.85 -31.77
CA ASP A 148 2.09 0.43 -30.85
C ASP A 148 2.58 1.61 -30.01
N GLN A 149 2.76 2.78 -30.61
CA GLN A 149 3.06 4.01 -29.87
C GLN A 149 1.96 4.35 -28.87
N ARG A 150 0.69 4.26 -29.28
CA ARG A 150 -0.45 4.47 -28.41
C ARG A 150 -0.44 3.50 -27.22
N THR A 151 -0.21 2.22 -27.49
CA THR A 151 -0.14 1.18 -26.44
C THR A 151 1.01 1.42 -25.47
N MET A 152 2.21 1.73 -25.99
CA MET A 152 3.37 2.03 -25.15
C MET A 152 3.14 3.26 -24.27
N PHE A 153 2.57 4.32 -24.84
CA PHE A 153 2.30 5.55 -24.09
C PHE A 153 1.32 5.31 -22.93
N TYR A 154 0.16 4.73 -23.20
CA TYR A 154 -0.85 4.49 -22.15
C TYR A 154 -0.42 3.41 -21.16
N THR A 155 0.40 2.44 -21.55
CA THR A 155 1.02 1.50 -20.61
C THR A 155 2.00 2.22 -19.69
N ALA A 156 2.83 3.12 -20.21
CA ALA A 156 3.73 3.92 -19.37
C ALA A 156 2.95 4.85 -18.43
N LEU A 157 1.91 5.52 -18.92
CA LEU A 157 1.04 6.35 -18.10
C LEU A 157 0.31 5.55 -17.02
N TYR A 158 -0.18 4.33 -17.34
CA TYR A 158 -0.75 3.41 -16.37
C TYR A 158 0.24 3.09 -15.23
N HIS A 159 1.50 2.82 -15.55
CA HIS A 159 2.53 2.56 -14.55
C HIS A 159 2.77 3.74 -13.60
N THR A 160 2.57 4.99 -14.05
CA THR A 160 2.67 6.16 -13.16
C THR A 160 1.57 6.22 -12.11
N GLY A 161 0.45 5.55 -12.32
CA GLY A 161 -0.64 5.45 -11.34
C GLY A 161 -0.50 4.28 -10.35
N MET A 162 0.57 3.49 -10.43
CA MET A 162 0.73 2.31 -9.56
C MET A 162 1.25 2.65 -8.16
N GLN A 163 2.06 3.70 -8.04
CA GLN A 163 2.69 4.14 -6.79
C GLN A 163 2.95 5.65 -6.83
N PRO A 164 2.97 6.35 -5.67
CA PRO A 164 2.70 5.91 -4.30
C PRO A 164 1.27 5.43 -4.05
N ASN A 165 1.09 4.53 -3.08
CA ASN A 165 -0.20 3.93 -2.76
C ASN A 165 -0.91 4.68 -1.63
N LEU A 166 -2.23 4.73 -1.68
CA LEU A 166 -3.06 5.15 -0.55
C LEU A 166 -2.78 4.24 0.66
N PHE A 167 -2.55 4.85 1.83
CA PHE A 167 -2.15 4.13 3.03
C PHE A 167 -3.07 4.39 4.24
N THR A 168 -3.99 5.31 4.11
CA THR A 168 -5.00 5.63 5.10
C THR A 168 -6.18 4.68 4.95
N ASP A 169 -6.62 4.07 6.06
CA ASP A 169 -7.86 3.29 6.13
C ASP A 169 -9.10 4.18 5.94
N ALA A 170 -10.24 3.59 5.63
CA ALA A 170 -11.49 4.31 5.41
C ALA A 170 -11.96 5.13 6.64
N ASP A 171 -11.52 4.77 7.84
CA ASP A 171 -11.78 5.51 9.08
C ASP A 171 -10.73 6.59 9.39
N GLY A 172 -9.78 6.84 8.48
CA GLY A 172 -8.73 7.85 8.60
C GLY A 172 -7.48 7.39 9.35
N ARG A 173 -7.43 6.15 9.86
CA ARG A 173 -6.24 5.62 10.54
C ARG A 173 -5.17 5.21 9.55
N TYR A 174 -3.91 5.30 9.96
CA TYR A 174 -2.74 4.85 9.19
C TYR A 174 -1.59 4.46 10.13
N PHE A 175 -0.57 3.80 9.60
CA PHE A 175 0.63 3.43 10.34
C PHE A 175 1.74 4.44 10.02
N GLY A 176 2.21 5.16 11.06
CA GLY A 176 3.15 6.27 10.93
C GLY A 176 4.60 5.83 10.82
N MET A 177 5.49 6.78 10.48
CA MET A 177 6.93 6.53 10.37
C MET A 177 7.64 6.43 11.74
N ASP A 178 6.93 6.66 12.85
CA ASP A 178 7.32 6.33 14.22
C ASP A 178 6.91 4.89 14.62
N LEU A 179 6.47 4.07 13.65
CA LEU A 179 6.04 2.69 13.83
C LEU A 179 4.81 2.54 14.75
N LYS A 180 3.91 3.53 14.74
CA LYS A 180 2.68 3.54 15.54
C LYS A 180 1.45 3.83 14.70
N PRO A 181 0.28 3.32 15.10
CA PRO A 181 -0.99 3.76 14.52
C PRO A 181 -1.30 5.21 14.86
N HIS A 182 -1.78 5.96 13.87
CA HIS A 182 -2.23 7.34 14.00
C HIS A 182 -3.68 7.49 13.49
N GLN A 183 -4.34 8.52 14.02
CA GLN A 183 -5.61 9.01 13.47
C GLN A 183 -5.32 10.25 12.63
N GLY A 184 -5.50 10.12 11.33
CA GLY A 184 -5.45 11.23 10.38
C GLY A 184 -6.85 11.68 9.95
N ARG A 185 -6.87 12.47 8.90
CA ARG A 185 -8.10 12.96 8.27
C ARG A 185 -8.38 12.13 7.02
N VAL A 186 -9.65 11.80 6.78
CA VAL A 186 -10.07 11.04 5.59
C VAL A 186 -9.89 11.87 4.31
N ASP A 187 -10.10 13.19 4.40
CA ASP A 187 -9.96 14.14 3.28
C ASP A 187 -8.50 14.56 3.01
N GLU A 188 -7.55 14.17 3.88
CA GLU A 188 -6.12 14.38 3.72
C GLU A 188 -5.37 13.04 3.88
N PRO A 189 -5.52 12.12 2.94
CA PRO A 189 -4.96 10.77 3.08
C PRO A 189 -3.44 10.76 3.06
N ILE A 190 -2.87 9.79 3.77
CA ILE A 190 -1.45 9.49 3.78
C ILE A 190 -1.14 8.45 2.69
N TYR A 191 -0.05 8.66 1.99
CA TYR A 191 0.46 7.76 0.97
C TYR A 191 1.74 7.06 1.43
N THR A 192 2.06 5.94 0.82
CA THR A 192 3.25 5.12 1.10
C THR A 192 3.91 4.65 -0.18
N ILE A 193 5.10 4.06 -0.05
CA ILE A 193 5.98 3.58 -1.12
C ILE A 193 6.52 4.76 -1.92
N PHE A 194 7.42 5.49 -1.25
CA PHE A 194 8.14 6.61 -1.85
C PHE A 194 9.58 6.22 -2.19
N SER A 195 9.80 5.81 -3.43
CA SER A 195 11.14 5.60 -4.00
C SER A 195 11.65 6.89 -4.63
N LEU A 196 12.00 7.87 -3.81
CA LEU A 196 12.23 9.24 -4.27
C LEU A 196 13.43 9.40 -5.18
N TRP A 197 14.48 8.58 -5.03
CA TRP A 197 15.65 8.62 -5.91
C TRP A 197 15.33 8.22 -7.35
N ASP A 198 14.27 7.43 -7.57
CA ASP A 198 13.75 7.08 -8.90
C ASP A 198 12.80 8.16 -9.43
N THR A 199 11.91 8.65 -8.57
CA THR A 199 10.73 9.42 -9.00
C THR A 199 10.96 10.92 -9.10
N PHE A 200 12.01 11.48 -8.48
CA PHE A 200 12.23 12.93 -8.40
C PHE A 200 12.49 13.57 -9.76
N ARG A 201 13.10 12.85 -10.71
CA ARG A 201 13.53 13.42 -12.00
C ARG A 201 12.40 13.62 -13.00
N ALA A 202 11.47 12.67 -13.06
CA ALA A 202 10.45 12.67 -14.11
C ALA A 202 9.04 12.53 -13.54
N TYR A 203 8.81 11.57 -12.62
CA TYR A 203 7.48 11.28 -12.12
C TYR A 203 6.84 12.48 -11.40
N HIS A 204 7.48 13.01 -10.36
CA HIS A 204 6.92 14.15 -9.61
C HIS A 204 6.83 15.44 -10.46
N PRO A 205 7.83 15.81 -11.29
CA PRO A 205 7.65 16.88 -12.27
C PRO A 205 6.48 16.66 -13.22
N LEU A 206 6.24 15.43 -13.70
CA LEU A 206 5.06 15.10 -14.50
C LEU A 206 3.77 15.31 -13.69
N MET A 207 3.73 14.88 -12.43
CA MET A 207 2.54 15.04 -11.58
C MET A 207 2.20 16.52 -11.34
N THR A 208 3.15 17.43 -11.32
CA THR A 208 2.85 18.87 -11.27
C THR A 208 2.11 19.38 -12.52
N ILE A 209 2.10 18.62 -13.61
CA ILE A 209 1.42 18.97 -14.88
C ILE A 209 0.05 18.27 -14.94
N ILE A 210 0.00 16.96 -14.67
CA ILE A 210 -1.19 16.14 -14.92
C ILE A 210 -2.07 15.94 -13.69
N ASP A 211 -1.50 16.08 -12.48
CA ASP A 211 -2.20 15.89 -11.20
C ASP A 211 -1.54 16.67 -10.06
N PRO A 212 -1.55 18.01 -10.11
CA PRO A 212 -0.89 18.82 -9.09
C PRO A 212 -1.46 18.61 -7.70
N GLU A 213 -2.77 18.37 -7.57
CA GLU A 213 -3.42 18.11 -6.28
C GLU A 213 -2.91 16.82 -5.62
N LEU A 214 -2.73 15.75 -6.42
CA LEU A 214 -2.14 14.50 -5.94
C LEU A 214 -0.67 14.69 -5.56
N ASN A 215 0.10 15.48 -6.35
CA ASN A 215 1.48 15.78 -6.01
C ASN A 215 1.60 16.54 -4.67
N GLU A 216 0.70 17.49 -4.41
CA GLU A 216 0.63 18.19 -3.11
C GLU A 216 0.23 17.25 -1.97
N ALA A 217 -0.65 16.28 -2.22
CA ALA A 217 -1.00 15.24 -1.24
C ALA A 217 0.21 14.34 -0.89
N PHE A 218 1.05 14.02 -1.88
CA PHE A 218 2.32 13.33 -1.62
C PHE A 218 3.25 14.16 -0.74
N ILE A 219 3.36 15.47 -1.00
CA ILE A 219 4.18 16.37 -0.18
C ILE A 219 3.64 16.45 1.25
N ARG A 220 2.32 16.57 1.44
CA ARG A 220 1.72 16.53 2.80
C ARG A 220 2.06 15.22 3.52
N SER A 221 2.02 14.10 2.81
CA SER A 221 2.41 12.79 3.37
C SER A 221 3.88 12.77 3.81
N LEU A 222 4.79 13.30 2.99
CA LEU A 222 6.22 13.37 3.33
C LEU A 222 6.48 14.29 4.52
N ILE A 223 5.79 15.43 4.63
CA ILE A 223 5.86 16.33 5.78
C ILE A 223 5.37 15.62 7.04
N GLN A 224 4.25 14.91 6.96
CA GLN A 224 3.71 14.15 8.09
C GLN A 224 4.66 13.05 8.53
N LYS A 225 5.23 12.30 7.60
CA LYS A 225 6.26 11.29 7.88
C LYS A 225 7.50 11.89 8.54
N SER A 226 7.91 13.10 8.14
CA SER A 226 9.01 13.82 8.80
C SER A 226 8.68 14.25 10.24
N ARG A 227 7.43 14.57 10.54
CA ARG A 227 6.98 14.87 11.91
C ARG A 227 7.06 13.63 12.81
N GLU A 228 6.73 12.48 12.28
CA GLU A 228 6.73 11.19 12.99
C GLU A 228 8.14 10.60 13.13
N GLY A 229 8.87 10.51 12.02
CA GLY A 229 10.19 9.87 11.97
C GLY A 229 11.38 10.83 12.14
N GLY A 230 11.13 12.15 12.34
CA GLY A 230 12.17 13.16 12.56
C GLY A 230 12.79 13.75 11.29
N VAL A 231 12.84 13.01 10.17
CA VAL A 231 13.45 13.42 8.90
C VAL A 231 12.56 13.09 7.71
N LEU A 232 12.77 13.78 6.59
CA LEU A 232 12.18 13.40 5.31
C LEU A 232 12.80 12.09 4.82
N PRO A 233 12.02 11.08 4.43
CA PRO A 233 12.57 9.80 4.02
C PRO A 233 13.29 9.88 2.67
N MET A 234 14.37 9.13 2.51
CA MET A 234 14.98 8.85 1.21
C MET A 234 14.18 7.78 0.45
N TRP A 235 13.84 6.73 1.15
CA TRP A 235 13.02 5.62 0.66
C TRP A 235 12.10 5.14 1.80
N GLU A 236 10.81 5.23 1.60
CA GLU A 236 9.81 4.87 2.61
C GLU A 236 8.94 3.71 2.13
N LEU A 237 8.70 2.74 3.01
CA LEU A 237 7.89 1.55 2.75
C LEU A 237 6.96 1.27 3.93
N ALA A 238 5.66 1.36 3.70
CA ALA A 238 4.62 0.98 4.68
C ALA A 238 4.82 1.60 6.08
N GLY A 239 5.08 2.90 6.13
CA GLY A 239 5.36 3.63 7.36
C GLY A 239 6.78 3.45 7.92
N ASN A 240 7.68 2.78 7.20
CA ASN A 240 9.04 2.56 7.66
C ASN A 240 10.04 3.40 6.86
N TYR A 241 11.00 3.99 7.56
CA TYR A 241 12.19 4.54 6.95
C TYR A 241 13.17 3.40 6.69
N THR A 242 13.37 3.03 5.43
CA THR A 242 14.14 1.82 5.09
C THR A 242 15.65 2.00 5.21
N GLY A 243 16.16 3.23 5.26
CA GLY A 243 17.60 3.52 5.23
C GLY A 243 18.31 3.07 3.96
N THR A 244 17.56 2.68 2.92
CA THR A 244 18.12 2.22 1.65
C THR A 244 18.21 3.36 0.64
N MET A 245 19.06 3.15 -0.39
CA MET A 245 19.34 4.10 -1.47
C MET A 245 20.04 5.36 -0.98
N ILE A 246 20.11 6.36 -1.84
CA ILE A 246 20.86 7.58 -1.63
C ILE A 246 20.02 8.82 -2.00
N GLY A 247 20.45 9.98 -1.55
CA GLY A 247 19.96 11.27 -2.02
C GLY A 247 19.02 11.96 -1.04
N TYR A 248 18.82 13.24 -1.33
CA TYR A 248 17.98 14.16 -0.55
C TYR A 248 16.83 14.66 -1.43
N HIS A 249 16.12 13.70 -2.06
CA HIS A 249 15.22 14.01 -3.17
C HIS A 249 13.85 14.54 -2.73
N ALA A 250 13.43 14.31 -1.48
CA ALA A 250 12.22 14.93 -0.94
C ALA A 250 12.27 16.45 -0.99
N ALA A 251 13.45 17.05 -0.71
CA ALA A 251 13.64 18.48 -0.81
C ALA A 251 13.50 18.99 -2.25
N SER A 252 14.01 18.25 -3.25
CA SER A 252 13.87 18.59 -4.66
C SER A 252 12.40 18.63 -5.09
N LEU A 253 11.62 17.64 -4.68
CA LEU A 253 10.19 17.54 -4.96
C LEU A 253 9.40 18.69 -4.32
N ILE A 254 9.67 19.01 -3.04
CA ILE A 254 9.02 20.11 -2.33
C ILE A 254 9.37 21.45 -3.00
N ALA A 255 10.66 21.67 -3.33
CA ALA A 255 11.13 22.90 -3.96
C ALA A 255 10.55 23.08 -5.37
N ASP A 256 10.52 22.02 -6.20
CA ASP A 256 9.95 22.05 -7.54
C ASP A 256 8.47 22.44 -7.51
N SER A 257 7.69 21.81 -6.61
CA SER A 257 6.28 22.14 -6.42
C SER A 257 6.09 23.60 -5.97
N TYR A 258 6.88 24.05 -4.98
CA TYR A 258 6.80 25.40 -4.43
C TYR A 258 7.10 26.49 -5.49
N VAL A 259 8.17 26.33 -6.29
CA VAL A 259 8.54 27.33 -7.30
C VAL A 259 7.57 27.36 -8.48
N LYS A 260 6.91 26.24 -8.78
CA LYS A 260 5.83 26.16 -9.76
C LYS A 260 4.50 26.74 -9.28
N GLY A 261 4.41 27.16 -8.01
CA GLY A 261 3.22 27.81 -7.44
C GLY A 261 2.25 26.85 -6.74
N TYR A 262 2.52 25.56 -6.71
CA TYR A 262 1.72 24.56 -5.99
C TYR A 262 2.14 24.54 -4.52
N ARG A 263 1.30 25.08 -3.64
CA ARG A 263 1.65 25.36 -2.23
C ARG A 263 0.58 24.97 -1.24
N ASN A 264 -0.31 24.05 -1.61
CA ASN A 264 -1.38 23.56 -0.72
C ASN A 264 -0.82 22.52 0.26
N PHE A 265 0.21 22.93 1.02
CA PHE A 265 0.83 22.21 2.12
C PHE A 265 1.46 23.22 3.10
N ASP A 266 1.81 22.78 4.30
CA ASP A 266 2.51 23.62 5.28
C ASP A 266 3.95 23.91 4.82
N VAL A 267 4.11 25.05 4.14
CA VAL A 267 5.40 25.49 3.56
C VAL A 267 6.46 25.70 4.64
N GLN A 268 6.07 26.24 5.80
CA GLN A 268 7.01 26.49 6.89
C GLN A 268 7.52 25.19 7.50
N GLU A 269 6.62 24.24 7.70
CA GLU A 269 7.00 22.91 8.20
C GLU A 269 7.81 22.13 7.15
N ALA A 270 7.45 22.23 5.86
CA ALA A 270 8.24 21.65 4.78
C ALA A 270 9.68 22.17 4.79
N TYR A 271 9.87 23.49 4.93
CA TYR A 271 11.19 24.09 5.03
C TYR A 271 11.97 23.59 6.25
N LYS A 272 11.33 23.57 7.43
CA LYS A 272 11.95 23.02 8.66
C LYS A 272 12.32 21.54 8.50
N ALA A 273 11.46 20.74 7.85
CA ALA A 273 11.73 19.34 7.57
C ALA A 273 12.95 19.16 6.63
N CYS A 274 13.06 20.04 5.62
CA CYS A 274 14.25 20.08 4.76
C CYS A 274 15.51 20.40 5.56
N LEU A 275 15.50 21.42 6.43
CA LEU A 275 16.66 21.77 7.24
C LEU A 275 17.05 20.64 8.20
N ARG A 276 16.08 20.10 8.97
CA ARG A 276 16.34 18.95 9.86
C ARG A 276 17.00 17.79 9.12
N THR A 277 16.53 17.49 7.91
CA THR A 277 17.06 16.39 7.12
C THR A 277 18.44 16.68 6.56
N ALA A 278 18.73 17.93 6.18
CA ALA A 278 20.06 18.35 5.70
C ALA A 278 21.14 18.31 6.79
N GLU A 279 20.76 18.66 8.02
CA GLU A 279 21.64 18.69 9.18
C GLU A 279 21.76 17.32 9.89
N TYR A 280 20.96 16.34 9.47
CA TYR A 280 20.91 15.04 10.11
C TYR A 280 22.18 14.24 9.82
N ASP A 281 22.96 13.97 10.86
CA ASP A 281 24.10 13.09 10.76
C ASP A 281 23.63 11.64 10.56
N THR A 282 24.17 10.98 9.54
CA THR A 282 23.82 9.59 9.16
C THR A 282 24.05 8.57 10.27
N THR A 283 24.78 8.92 11.34
CA THR A 283 24.95 8.08 12.53
C THR A 283 23.69 7.99 13.39
N GLY A 284 22.70 8.82 13.15
CA GLY A 284 21.42 8.88 13.86
C GLY A 284 20.22 8.34 13.10
N ILE A 285 20.40 7.58 12.03
CA ILE A 285 19.31 6.80 11.45
C ILE A 285 18.74 5.94 12.56
N ILE A 286 17.46 6.13 12.85
CA ILE A 286 16.74 5.45 13.90
C ILE A 286 17.01 3.95 13.80
N THR A 287 17.99 3.47 14.52
CA THR A 287 18.18 2.06 14.81
C THR A 287 17.26 1.75 15.99
N HIS A 288 16.08 1.23 15.66
CA HIS A 288 15.19 0.65 16.67
C HIS A 288 15.63 -0.76 17.01
#